data_0bfd965baf94a565cdd6843e34027d76
#
_entry.id   0bfd965baf94a565cdd6843e34027d76
#
_cell.length_a   1.000
_cell.length_b   1.000
_cell.length_c   1.000
_cell.angle_alpha   90.00
_cell.angle_beta   90.00
_cell.angle_gamma   90.00
#
_symmetry.space_group_name_H-M   'P 1'
#
loop_
_entity.id
_entity.type
_entity.pdbx_description
1 polymer ?
#
loop_
_entity_poly.entity_id
_entity_poly.type
_entity_poly.pdbx_seq_one_letter_code
_entity_poly.pdbx_strand_id
1 'polypeptide(L)'
;MYKIKYQIEAVFLIREIDVAEGKSSKGESFLKGTFVLTIAGFVVKVIGSLNWIFVSRILGGEGIGLYQMAFPIYFFAMTVSQAGVPVAISIITAERVALRDIYGAKRVFRISMMLMLFTGIFFSILTYLAADWLIDWQLIRDARAYKAVVVLAPTVFFVTLLASSRGYLQGWQRMTPTAVSQIVEQIFRVVTMIVLASVLMPWGLDYEAAGASLGAFAGAVTGLIVLIYFHIRLERDIARDYGTDLKPLSGADYESRCSIIRRIFKLALPVSAASIMLPVVSNLDLMIVPQRLEAAGYSISEATELFGYLNGMAVPLVNLATILTASMAMSIVPAISESRVLGDSTRVYNQTAASVRISNFVCFPAFVIVFMLATPISSLIYNAPGAGPAVMISAVSIILLGLHQVSTGILQGLGHPTIPMVNMLLAAAAKVFLNWHLTAIPWLGIMGAAWATAADMGVAALINLYFIYRFIGYRIEFLQLLKTICAAGIMAASVYAFYTWTMAWWQIAAISTFGAVFFGCGIYVTAMILLR
;
A
#
# COMPACT_ATOMS: atom_id res chain seq x y z
N MET A 1 -24.14 -0.48 -23.23
CA MET A 1 -24.70 -1.31 -22.14
C MET A 1 -25.07 -2.72 -22.60
N TYR A 2 -25.78 -2.93 -23.72
CA TYR A 2 -26.19 -4.27 -24.21
C TYR A 2 -25.01 -5.21 -24.54
N LYS A 3 -23.90 -4.74 -25.10
CA LYS A 3 -22.75 -5.57 -25.49
C LYS A 3 -21.98 -6.15 -24.30
N ILE A 4 -21.99 -5.48 -23.15
CA ILE A 4 -21.31 -5.96 -21.92
C ILE A 4 -22.13 -7.07 -21.26
N LYS A 5 -23.46 -7.02 -21.32
CA LYS A 5 -24.34 -8.06 -20.77
C LYS A 5 -24.14 -9.41 -21.48
N TYR A 6 -24.07 -9.39 -22.82
CA TYR A 6 -23.80 -10.60 -23.63
C TYR A 6 -22.42 -11.20 -23.39
N GLN A 7 -21.39 -10.37 -23.11
CA GLN A 7 -20.07 -10.88 -22.79
C GLN A 7 -20.00 -11.53 -21.41
N ILE A 8 -20.75 -11.02 -20.43
CA ILE A 8 -20.83 -11.61 -19.08
C ILE A 8 -21.62 -12.92 -19.13
N GLU A 9 -22.72 -12.98 -19.85
CA GLU A 9 -23.51 -14.21 -20.04
C GLU A 9 -22.73 -15.30 -20.79
N ALA A 10 -21.94 -14.93 -21.81
CA ALA A 10 -21.07 -15.87 -22.51
C ALA A 10 -19.97 -16.47 -21.60
N VAL A 11 -19.41 -15.69 -20.68
CA VAL A 11 -18.42 -16.16 -19.70
C VAL A 11 -19.06 -17.11 -18.67
N PHE A 12 -20.31 -16.87 -18.27
CA PHE A 12 -21.05 -17.75 -17.37
C PHE A 12 -21.47 -19.07 -18.06
N LEU A 13 -21.92 -19.01 -19.31
CA LEU A 13 -22.27 -20.21 -20.08
C LEU A 13 -21.06 -21.11 -20.37
N ILE A 14 -19.90 -20.53 -20.66
CA ILE A 14 -18.64 -21.29 -20.86
C ILE A 14 -18.24 -21.98 -19.56
N ARG A 15 -18.47 -21.37 -18.39
CA ARG A 15 -18.18 -21.96 -17.08
C ARG A 15 -19.09 -23.15 -16.73
N GLU A 16 -20.35 -23.13 -17.14
CA GLU A 16 -21.28 -24.25 -16.94
C GLU A 16 -20.93 -25.45 -17.86
N ILE A 17 -20.43 -25.20 -19.06
CA ILE A 17 -20.00 -26.26 -20.02
C ILE A 17 -18.70 -26.94 -19.52
N ASP A 18 -17.73 -26.17 -18.97
CA ASP A 18 -16.49 -26.76 -18.42
C ASP A 18 -16.71 -27.58 -17.14
N VAL A 19 -17.73 -27.26 -16.35
CA VAL A 19 -18.12 -28.05 -15.16
C VAL A 19 -18.82 -29.37 -15.57
N ALA A 20 -19.53 -29.37 -16.68
CA ALA A 20 -20.24 -30.56 -17.17
C ALA A 20 -19.31 -31.57 -17.88
N GLU A 21 -18.17 -31.15 -18.43
CA GLU A 21 -17.24 -32.05 -19.16
C GLU A 21 -16.08 -32.63 -18.34
N GLY A 22 -15.94 -32.33 -17.03
CA GLY A 22 -14.98 -32.97 -16.15
C GLY A 22 -13.50 -32.81 -16.52
N LYS A 23 -13.15 -31.91 -17.44
CA LYS A 23 -11.77 -31.58 -17.82
C LYS A 23 -11.25 -30.38 -17.04
N SER A 24 -10.83 -30.64 -15.82
CA SER A 24 -9.98 -29.72 -15.05
C SER A 24 -8.74 -29.39 -15.89
N SER A 25 -8.71 -28.22 -16.51
CA SER A 25 -7.46 -27.66 -17.01
C SER A 25 -6.52 -27.48 -15.82
N LYS A 26 -5.22 -27.77 -16.00
CA LYS A 26 -4.14 -27.66 -14.98
C LYS A 26 -3.87 -26.22 -14.49
N GLY A 27 -4.87 -25.33 -14.51
CA GLY A 27 -4.83 -24.03 -13.84
C GLY A 27 -5.02 -24.21 -12.34
N GLU A 28 -4.30 -23.46 -11.53
CA GLU A 28 -4.62 -23.33 -10.11
C GLU A 28 -6.10 -22.92 -9.99
N SER A 29 -6.87 -23.60 -9.15
CA SER A 29 -8.24 -23.15 -8.85
C SER A 29 -8.17 -21.66 -8.49
N PHE A 30 -9.01 -20.83 -9.10
CA PHE A 30 -9.04 -19.37 -8.88
C PHE A 30 -9.02 -19.01 -7.40
N LEU A 31 -9.76 -19.75 -6.57
CA LEU A 31 -9.77 -19.58 -5.11
C LEU A 31 -8.40 -19.86 -4.48
N LYS A 32 -7.72 -20.92 -4.91
CA LYS A 32 -6.38 -21.26 -4.40
C LYS A 32 -5.36 -20.20 -4.81
N GLY A 33 -5.39 -19.75 -6.06
CA GLY A 33 -4.49 -18.71 -6.56
C GLY A 33 -4.69 -17.38 -5.83
N THR A 34 -5.94 -16.95 -5.61
CA THR A 34 -6.28 -15.75 -4.84
C THR A 34 -5.81 -15.86 -3.39
N PHE A 35 -5.99 -17.02 -2.75
CA PHE A 35 -5.54 -17.27 -1.38
C PHE A 35 -4.01 -17.20 -1.26
N VAL A 36 -3.27 -17.81 -2.18
CA VAL A 36 -1.80 -17.76 -2.23
C VAL A 36 -1.31 -16.32 -2.37
N LEU A 37 -1.92 -15.54 -3.26
CA LEU A 37 -1.54 -14.14 -3.48
C LEU A 37 -1.87 -13.28 -2.26
N THR A 38 -2.98 -13.53 -1.57
CA THR A 38 -3.37 -12.80 -0.35
C THR A 38 -2.39 -13.09 0.79
N ILE A 39 -2.01 -14.35 1.01
CA ILE A 39 -1.01 -14.71 2.03
C ILE A 39 0.34 -14.09 1.68
N ALA A 40 0.78 -14.17 0.43
CA ALA A 40 2.03 -13.55 0.01
C ALA A 40 2.02 -12.03 0.25
N GLY A 41 0.94 -11.35 -0.08
CA GLY A 41 0.76 -9.92 0.19
C GLY A 41 0.81 -9.58 1.69
N PHE A 42 0.23 -10.42 2.53
CA PHE A 42 0.31 -10.28 3.99
C PHE A 42 1.76 -10.45 4.49
N VAL A 43 2.44 -11.53 4.08
CA VAL A 43 3.84 -11.79 4.44
C VAL A 43 4.75 -10.64 4.01
N VAL A 44 4.59 -10.14 2.78
CA VAL A 44 5.35 -8.99 2.25
C VAL A 44 5.13 -7.74 3.10
N LYS A 45 3.89 -7.47 3.53
CA LYS A 45 3.58 -6.33 4.43
C LYS A 45 4.24 -6.48 5.80
N VAL A 46 4.20 -7.68 6.39
CA VAL A 46 4.85 -7.95 7.67
C VAL A 46 6.36 -7.77 7.57
N ILE A 47 7.00 -8.36 6.55
CA ILE A 47 8.44 -8.19 6.31
C ILE A 47 8.77 -6.71 6.09
N GLY A 48 7.96 -5.98 5.32
CA GLY A 48 8.12 -4.55 5.07
C GLY A 48 8.03 -3.71 6.35
N SER A 49 7.08 -4.02 7.23
CA SER A 49 6.93 -3.31 8.51
C SER A 49 8.11 -3.60 9.46
N LEU A 50 8.58 -4.84 9.51
CA LEU A 50 9.77 -5.20 10.30
C LEU A 50 11.03 -4.52 9.75
N ASN A 51 11.15 -4.40 8.43
CA ASN A 51 12.26 -3.69 7.80
C ASN A 51 12.40 -2.25 8.31
N TRP A 52 11.28 -1.54 8.48
CA TRP A 52 11.30 -0.17 9.00
C TRP A 52 11.92 -0.06 10.38
N ILE A 53 11.77 -1.08 11.23
CA ILE A 53 12.39 -1.11 12.56
C ILE A 53 13.91 -1.16 12.43
N PHE A 54 14.44 -2.06 11.60
CA PHE A 54 15.89 -2.22 11.44
C PHE A 54 16.52 -1.01 10.77
N VAL A 55 15.92 -0.55 9.68
CA VAL A 55 16.43 0.56 8.88
C VAL A 55 16.40 1.86 9.67
N SER A 56 15.35 2.13 10.43
CA SER A 56 15.26 3.32 11.28
C SER A 56 16.32 3.34 12.40
N ARG A 57 16.72 2.17 12.90
CA ARG A 57 17.79 2.07 13.88
C ARG A 57 19.17 2.33 13.30
N ILE A 58 19.38 1.99 12.04
CA ILE A 58 20.66 2.20 11.35
C ILE A 58 20.75 3.67 10.92
N LEU A 59 19.79 4.14 10.14
CA LEU A 59 19.80 5.47 9.54
C LEU A 59 19.54 6.62 10.53
N GLY A 60 18.92 6.33 11.67
CA GLY A 60 18.43 7.38 12.57
C GLY A 60 17.32 8.23 11.95
N GLY A 61 16.94 9.32 12.61
CA GLY A 61 15.87 10.21 12.13
C GLY A 61 16.23 10.94 10.84
N GLU A 62 17.44 11.49 10.80
CA GLU A 62 17.91 12.30 9.67
C GLU A 62 18.17 11.45 8.41
N GLY A 63 18.83 10.28 8.54
CA GLY A 63 19.05 9.38 7.42
C GLY A 63 17.75 8.80 6.85
N ILE A 64 16.77 8.46 7.69
CA ILE A 64 15.41 8.09 7.27
C ILE A 64 14.72 9.26 6.56
N GLY A 65 14.92 10.49 7.01
CA GLY A 65 14.41 11.70 6.36
C GLY A 65 14.91 11.81 4.93
N LEU A 66 16.21 11.66 4.71
CA LEU A 66 16.82 11.67 3.37
C LEU A 66 16.26 10.56 2.47
N TYR A 67 16.13 9.35 2.99
CA TYR A 67 15.51 8.24 2.27
C TYR A 67 14.04 8.57 1.90
N GLN A 68 13.28 9.12 2.84
CA GLN A 68 11.87 9.47 2.63
C GLN A 68 11.66 10.67 1.72
N MET A 69 12.67 11.50 1.51
CA MET A 69 12.64 12.56 0.48
C MET A 69 12.81 11.99 -0.93
N ALA A 70 13.56 10.90 -1.10
CA ALA A 70 13.76 10.26 -2.41
C ALA A 70 12.61 9.32 -2.80
N PHE A 71 12.00 8.64 -1.82
CA PHE A 71 11.02 7.58 -2.07
C PHE A 71 9.73 8.04 -2.80
N PRO A 72 9.09 9.18 -2.48
CA PRO A 72 7.89 9.64 -3.19
C PRO A 72 8.14 9.91 -4.67
N ILE A 73 9.32 10.41 -5.05
CA ILE A 73 9.71 10.67 -6.43
C ILE A 73 9.82 9.35 -7.21
N TYR A 74 10.53 8.39 -6.63
CA TYR A 74 10.62 7.04 -7.17
C TYR A 74 9.24 6.40 -7.31
N PHE A 75 8.40 6.50 -6.27
CA PHE A 75 7.06 5.92 -6.24
C PHE A 75 6.15 6.52 -7.31
N PHE A 76 6.26 7.83 -7.54
CA PHE A 76 5.55 8.52 -8.62
C PHE A 76 6.03 8.04 -10.00
N ALA A 77 7.34 8.07 -10.24
CA ALA A 77 7.94 7.65 -11.51
C ALA A 77 7.59 6.18 -11.83
N MET A 78 7.69 5.29 -10.85
CA MET A 78 7.31 3.89 -10.95
C MET A 78 5.83 3.74 -11.31
N THR A 79 4.93 4.44 -10.60
CA THR A 79 3.48 4.32 -10.81
C THR A 79 3.07 4.83 -12.19
N VAL A 80 3.64 5.95 -12.64
CA VAL A 80 3.36 6.50 -13.97
C VAL A 80 3.96 5.61 -15.07
N SER A 81 5.16 5.08 -14.88
CA SER A 81 5.82 4.19 -15.84
C SER A 81 5.02 2.90 -16.08
N GLN A 82 4.40 2.34 -15.05
CA GLN A 82 3.56 1.14 -15.14
C GLN A 82 2.15 1.45 -15.63
N ALA A 83 1.59 2.56 -15.23
CA ALA A 83 0.33 3.15 -15.67
C ALA A 83 -0.83 2.14 -15.88
N GLY A 84 -1.08 1.22 -14.92
CA GLY A 84 -2.17 0.23 -14.99
C GLY A 84 -2.02 -0.83 -16.11
N VAL A 85 -0.92 -0.77 -16.86
CA VAL A 85 -0.64 -1.70 -17.98
C VAL A 85 -0.60 -3.17 -17.53
N PRO A 86 -0.07 -3.55 -16.35
CA PRO A 86 -0.10 -4.93 -15.89
C PRO A 86 -1.51 -5.53 -15.82
N VAL A 87 -2.49 -4.73 -15.38
CA VAL A 87 -3.89 -5.15 -15.32
C VAL A 87 -4.45 -5.35 -16.73
N ALA A 88 -4.16 -4.43 -17.64
CA ALA A 88 -4.57 -4.56 -19.04
C ALA A 88 -3.96 -5.80 -19.72
N ILE A 89 -2.67 -6.05 -19.49
CA ILE A 89 -1.98 -7.26 -19.98
C ILE A 89 -2.67 -8.52 -19.45
N SER A 90 -2.97 -8.56 -18.16
CA SER A 90 -3.64 -9.71 -17.54
C SER A 90 -5.00 -9.99 -18.18
N ILE A 91 -5.83 -8.96 -18.39
CA ILE A 91 -7.16 -9.09 -19.00
C ILE A 91 -7.02 -9.59 -20.45
N ILE A 92 -6.20 -8.92 -21.28
CA ILE A 92 -6.10 -9.29 -22.70
C ILE A 92 -5.47 -10.68 -22.87
N THR A 93 -4.49 -11.03 -22.01
CA THR A 93 -3.87 -12.36 -22.02
C THR A 93 -4.91 -13.43 -21.64
N ALA A 94 -5.69 -13.22 -20.57
CA ALA A 94 -6.72 -14.15 -20.14
C ALA A 94 -7.78 -14.38 -21.23
N GLU A 95 -8.21 -13.32 -21.93
CA GLU A 95 -9.13 -13.44 -23.07
C GLU A 95 -8.55 -14.30 -24.20
N ARG A 96 -7.28 -14.07 -24.57
CA ARG A 96 -6.62 -14.85 -25.63
C ARG A 96 -6.44 -16.32 -25.23
N VAL A 97 -6.06 -16.56 -23.99
CA VAL A 97 -5.92 -17.94 -23.46
C VAL A 97 -7.26 -18.66 -23.42
N ALA A 98 -8.35 -17.99 -23.01
CA ALA A 98 -9.69 -18.54 -23.02
C ALA A 98 -10.17 -18.92 -24.43
N LEU A 99 -9.81 -18.13 -25.44
CA LEU A 99 -10.07 -18.41 -26.86
C LEU A 99 -9.10 -19.43 -27.47
N ARG A 100 -8.19 -20.03 -26.69
CA ARG A 100 -7.08 -20.90 -27.12
C ARG A 100 -6.15 -20.25 -28.17
N ASP A 101 -6.15 -18.93 -28.24
CA ASP A 101 -5.23 -18.16 -29.08
C ASP A 101 -3.91 -17.91 -28.37
N ILE A 102 -3.12 -18.97 -28.27
CA ILE A 102 -1.81 -18.96 -27.59
C ILE A 102 -0.81 -18.06 -28.33
N TYR A 103 -0.87 -18.05 -29.67
CA TYR A 103 -0.04 -17.15 -30.47
C TYR A 103 -0.39 -15.67 -30.18
N GLY A 104 -1.66 -15.33 -30.13
CA GLY A 104 -2.14 -13.99 -29.75
C GLY A 104 -1.71 -13.60 -28.34
N ALA A 105 -1.79 -14.50 -27.36
CA ALA A 105 -1.35 -14.26 -25.99
C ALA A 105 0.16 -13.93 -25.92
N LYS A 106 1.02 -14.70 -26.61
CA LYS A 106 2.46 -14.42 -26.71
C LYS A 106 2.76 -13.11 -27.44
N ARG A 107 1.97 -12.79 -28.47
CA ARG A 107 2.10 -11.53 -29.21
C ARG A 107 1.76 -10.32 -28.32
N VAL A 108 0.69 -10.40 -27.54
CA VAL A 108 0.32 -9.36 -26.55
C VAL A 108 1.45 -9.16 -25.56
N PHE A 109 2.00 -10.23 -24.99
CA PHE A 109 3.12 -10.13 -24.05
C PHE A 109 4.34 -9.46 -24.67
N ARG A 110 4.74 -9.85 -25.90
CA ARG A 110 5.90 -9.25 -26.59
C ARG A 110 5.70 -7.76 -26.84
N ILE A 111 4.53 -7.35 -27.30
CA ILE A 111 4.20 -5.94 -27.54
C ILE A 111 4.19 -5.16 -26.22
N SER A 112 3.57 -5.70 -25.19
CA SER A 112 3.51 -5.07 -23.88
C SER A 112 4.90 -4.97 -23.23
N MET A 113 5.74 -5.98 -23.38
CA MET A 113 7.10 -5.96 -22.84
C MET A 113 7.96 -4.90 -23.56
N MET A 114 7.83 -4.76 -24.89
CA MET A 114 8.50 -3.69 -25.64
C MET A 114 8.02 -2.30 -25.20
N LEU A 115 6.71 -2.14 -24.98
CA LEU A 115 6.14 -0.90 -24.46
C LEU A 115 6.69 -0.57 -23.08
N MET A 116 6.71 -1.56 -22.17
CA MET A 116 7.21 -1.38 -20.81
C MET A 116 8.73 -1.19 -20.75
N LEU A 117 9.47 -1.79 -21.67
CA LEU A 117 10.90 -1.53 -21.81
C LEU A 117 11.14 -0.06 -22.19
N PHE A 118 10.40 0.45 -23.18
CA PHE A 118 10.51 1.84 -23.58
C PHE A 118 10.08 2.82 -22.48
N THR A 119 8.92 2.61 -21.86
CA THR A 119 8.45 3.48 -20.76
C THR A 119 9.37 3.38 -19.54
N GLY A 120 9.84 2.19 -19.20
CA GLY A 120 10.77 1.97 -18.09
C GLY A 120 12.11 2.70 -18.29
N ILE A 121 12.71 2.63 -19.48
CA ILE A 121 13.92 3.39 -19.82
C ILE A 121 13.65 4.88 -19.78
N PHE A 122 12.56 5.32 -20.40
CA PHE A 122 12.20 6.74 -20.45
C PHE A 122 12.04 7.34 -19.04
N PHE A 123 11.24 6.73 -18.17
CA PHE A 123 11.03 7.23 -16.81
C PHE A 123 12.24 7.02 -15.91
N SER A 124 13.08 6.01 -16.14
CA SER A 124 14.36 5.85 -15.44
C SER A 124 15.31 7.01 -15.77
N ILE A 125 15.51 7.32 -17.06
CA ILE A 125 16.34 8.45 -17.49
C ILE A 125 15.74 9.77 -17.01
N LEU A 126 14.43 9.94 -17.13
CA LEU A 126 13.73 11.14 -16.65
C LEU A 126 13.95 11.36 -15.16
N THR A 127 13.83 10.30 -14.33
CA THR A 127 14.07 10.38 -12.88
C THR A 127 15.51 10.75 -12.57
N TYR A 128 16.47 10.19 -13.33
CA TYR A 128 17.89 10.51 -13.18
C TYR A 128 18.17 11.99 -13.50
N LEU A 129 17.70 12.48 -14.65
CA LEU A 129 17.90 13.86 -15.08
C LEU A 129 17.11 14.88 -14.23
N ALA A 130 15.96 14.47 -13.70
CA ALA A 130 15.17 15.31 -12.83
C ALA A 130 15.80 15.51 -11.44
N ALA A 131 16.74 14.65 -11.03
CA ALA A 131 17.32 14.71 -9.69
C ALA A 131 18.00 16.07 -9.39
N ASP A 132 18.82 16.57 -10.31
CA ASP A 132 19.46 17.88 -10.19
C ASP A 132 18.42 19.00 -10.17
N TRP A 133 17.49 18.98 -11.12
CA TRP A 133 16.43 19.97 -11.23
C TRP A 133 15.52 20.05 -9.99
N LEU A 134 15.20 18.89 -9.38
CA LEU A 134 14.38 18.85 -8.17
C LEU A 134 15.05 19.53 -6.96
N ILE A 135 16.38 19.48 -6.90
CA ILE A 135 17.18 20.17 -5.87
C ILE A 135 17.33 21.64 -6.19
N ASP A 136 17.69 22.00 -7.43
CA ASP A 136 17.89 23.38 -7.86
C ASP A 136 16.62 24.22 -7.67
N TRP A 137 15.46 23.64 -7.95
CA TRP A 137 14.16 24.26 -7.72
C TRP A 137 13.64 24.13 -6.29
N GLN A 138 14.48 23.59 -5.40
CA GLN A 138 14.15 23.41 -3.99
C GLN A 138 12.84 22.61 -3.72
N LEU A 139 12.47 21.72 -4.65
CA LEU A 139 11.38 20.76 -4.45
C LEU A 139 11.79 19.68 -3.45
N ILE A 140 13.09 19.32 -3.45
CA ILE A 140 13.77 18.58 -2.38
C ILE A 140 14.63 19.60 -1.64
N ARG A 141 14.33 19.85 -0.39
CA ARG A 141 15.00 20.88 0.41
C ARG A 141 16.41 20.49 0.84
N ASP A 142 16.64 19.23 1.11
CA ASP A 142 17.93 18.71 1.54
C ASP A 142 18.70 18.11 0.34
N ALA A 143 19.73 18.79 -0.12
CA ALA A 143 20.55 18.36 -1.26
C ALA A 143 21.24 17.00 -1.04
N ARG A 144 21.41 16.56 0.22
CA ARG A 144 21.98 15.25 0.54
C ARG A 144 21.11 14.08 0.07
N ALA A 145 19.81 14.30 -0.15
CA ALA A 145 18.90 13.31 -0.73
C ALA A 145 19.18 12.99 -2.20
N TYR A 146 19.99 13.79 -2.91
CA TYR A 146 20.34 13.60 -4.31
C TYR A 146 20.81 12.19 -4.65
N LYS A 147 21.76 11.66 -3.87
CA LYS A 147 22.32 10.32 -4.11
C LYS A 147 21.26 9.23 -4.00
N ALA A 148 20.33 9.36 -3.07
CA ALA A 148 19.23 8.42 -2.89
C ALA A 148 18.26 8.44 -4.08
N VAL A 149 17.96 9.63 -4.66
CA VAL A 149 17.13 9.78 -5.87
C VAL A 149 17.80 9.13 -7.09
N VAL A 150 19.07 9.45 -7.31
CA VAL A 150 19.86 8.95 -8.45
C VAL A 150 19.94 7.42 -8.44
N VAL A 151 20.17 6.83 -7.28
CA VAL A 151 20.26 5.37 -7.11
C VAL A 151 18.91 4.68 -7.35
N LEU A 152 17.80 5.35 -7.06
CA LEU A 152 16.46 4.81 -7.32
C LEU A 152 16.05 4.89 -8.80
N ALA A 153 16.66 5.76 -9.60
CA ALA A 153 16.30 5.95 -11.00
C ALA A 153 16.34 4.65 -11.83
N PRO A 154 17.42 3.83 -11.83
CA PRO A 154 17.44 2.56 -12.56
C PRO A 154 16.43 1.53 -12.03
N THR A 155 15.99 1.66 -10.78
CA THR A 155 14.99 0.76 -10.20
C THR A 155 13.66 0.86 -10.93
N VAL A 156 13.28 2.07 -11.41
CA VAL A 156 12.05 2.31 -12.18
C VAL A 156 11.98 1.39 -13.40
N PHE A 157 13.07 1.22 -14.10
CA PHE A 157 13.16 0.33 -15.26
C PHE A 157 12.86 -1.13 -14.89
N PHE A 158 13.55 -1.66 -13.89
CA PHE A 158 13.38 -3.07 -13.50
C PHE A 158 11.99 -3.37 -12.94
N VAL A 159 11.43 -2.47 -12.13
CA VAL A 159 10.08 -2.63 -11.57
C VAL A 159 9.01 -2.57 -12.67
N THR A 160 9.21 -1.77 -13.70
CA THR A 160 8.30 -1.70 -14.84
C THR A 160 8.25 -3.02 -15.63
N LEU A 161 9.40 -3.64 -15.88
CA LEU A 161 9.48 -4.95 -16.53
C LEU A 161 8.87 -6.06 -15.66
N LEU A 162 9.17 -6.01 -14.37
CA LEU A 162 8.64 -6.95 -13.37
C LEU A 162 7.09 -6.90 -13.34
N ALA A 163 6.50 -5.71 -13.38
CA ALA A 163 5.05 -5.52 -13.38
C ALA A 163 4.40 -6.12 -14.64
N SER A 164 5.00 -5.92 -15.82
CA SER A 164 4.53 -6.51 -17.08
C SER A 164 4.55 -8.04 -17.02
N SER A 165 5.64 -8.61 -16.52
CA SER A 165 5.80 -10.07 -16.39
C SER A 165 4.77 -10.67 -15.43
N ARG A 166 4.49 -9.98 -14.30
CA ARG A 166 3.41 -10.37 -13.37
C ARG A 166 2.05 -10.35 -14.05
N GLY A 167 1.73 -9.28 -14.77
CA GLY A 167 0.46 -9.14 -15.49
C GLY A 167 0.24 -10.29 -16.49
N TYR A 168 1.27 -10.68 -17.23
CA TYR A 168 1.19 -11.79 -18.18
C TYR A 168 0.93 -13.14 -17.49
N LEU A 169 1.69 -13.47 -16.43
CA LEU A 169 1.53 -14.72 -15.69
C LEU A 169 0.18 -14.81 -14.97
N GLN A 170 -0.32 -13.69 -14.46
CA GLN A 170 -1.67 -13.58 -13.90
C GLN A 170 -2.75 -13.81 -14.96
N GLY A 171 -2.55 -13.34 -16.20
CA GLY A 171 -3.43 -13.61 -17.33
C GLY A 171 -3.53 -15.10 -17.68
N TRP A 172 -2.48 -15.87 -17.41
CA TRP A 172 -2.48 -17.34 -17.48
C TRP A 172 -3.09 -18.00 -16.24
N GLN A 173 -3.69 -17.24 -15.33
CA GLN A 173 -4.22 -17.71 -14.04
C GLN A 173 -3.17 -18.41 -13.17
N ARG A 174 -1.88 -18.12 -13.38
CA ARG A 174 -0.78 -18.61 -12.54
C ARG A 174 -0.40 -17.54 -11.53
N MET A 175 -0.96 -17.63 -10.32
CA MET A 175 -0.75 -16.62 -9.25
C MET A 175 0.51 -16.91 -8.42
N THR A 176 0.93 -18.17 -8.29
CA THR A 176 2.11 -18.58 -7.54
C THR A 176 3.39 -17.86 -7.97
N PRO A 177 3.71 -17.67 -9.27
CA PRO A 177 4.89 -16.90 -9.68
C PRO A 177 4.91 -15.48 -9.15
N THR A 178 3.75 -14.82 -9.19
CA THR A 178 3.61 -13.45 -8.65
C THR A 178 3.87 -13.44 -7.14
N ALA A 179 3.26 -14.36 -6.40
CA ALA A 179 3.44 -14.48 -4.95
C ALA A 179 4.91 -14.72 -4.57
N VAL A 180 5.56 -15.70 -5.20
CA VAL A 180 6.99 -16.02 -4.94
C VAL A 180 7.88 -14.83 -5.30
N SER A 181 7.64 -14.18 -6.45
CA SER A 181 8.44 -13.01 -6.86
C SER A 181 8.32 -11.85 -5.88
N GLN A 182 7.14 -11.61 -5.30
CA GLN A 182 6.93 -10.55 -4.30
C GLN A 182 7.66 -10.84 -2.99
N ILE A 183 7.61 -12.09 -2.52
CA ILE A 183 8.31 -12.48 -1.29
C ILE A 183 9.82 -12.38 -1.48
N VAL A 184 10.36 -12.92 -2.58
CA VAL A 184 11.81 -12.87 -2.88
C VAL A 184 12.27 -11.42 -3.06
N GLU A 185 11.53 -10.62 -3.84
CA GLU A 185 11.78 -9.18 -3.99
C GLU A 185 11.89 -8.50 -2.62
N GLN A 186 10.93 -8.75 -1.72
CA GLN A 186 10.92 -8.10 -0.42
C GLN A 186 12.07 -8.55 0.49
N ILE A 187 12.43 -9.84 0.48
CA ILE A 187 13.56 -10.35 1.26
C ILE A 187 14.86 -9.71 0.78
N PHE A 188 15.13 -9.72 -0.53
CA PHE A 188 16.35 -9.13 -1.07
C PHE A 188 16.39 -7.62 -0.91
N ARG A 189 15.25 -6.94 -1.02
CA ARG A 189 15.14 -5.50 -0.71
C ARG A 189 15.58 -5.24 0.72
N VAL A 190 15.04 -5.96 1.70
CA VAL A 190 15.33 -5.78 3.13
C VAL A 190 16.80 -6.08 3.43
N VAL A 191 17.30 -7.23 2.99
CA VAL A 191 18.68 -7.64 3.25
C VAL A 191 19.66 -6.63 2.65
N THR A 192 19.49 -6.26 1.38
CA THR A 192 20.36 -5.31 0.69
C THR A 192 20.30 -3.92 1.33
N MET A 193 19.09 -3.47 1.69
CA MET A 193 18.87 -2.19 2.36
C MET A 193 19.64 -2.11 3.68
N ILE A 194 19.51 -3.12 4.53
CA ILE A 194 20.21 -3.18 5.82
C ILE A 194 21.74 -3.27 5.64
N VAL A 195 22.20 -4.18 4.78
CA VAL A 195 23.63 -4.40 4.56
C VAL A 195 24.30 -3.16 3.97
N LEU A 196 23.73 -2.59 2.90
CA LEU A 196 24.37 -1.43 2.23
C LEU A 196 24.26 -0.16 3.06
N ALA A 197 23.17 0.08 3.78
CA ALA A 197 23.10 1.18 4.73
C ALA A 197 24.22 1.07 5.77
N SER A 198 24.40 -0.10 6.39
CA SER A 198 25.44 -0.32 7.40
C SER A 198 26.86 -0.21 6.84
N VAL A 199 27.12 -0.73 5.64
CA VAL A 199 28.46 -0.67 5.01
C VAL A 199 28.83 0.74 4.57
N LEU A 200 27.85 1.53 4.11
CA LEU A 200 28.08 2.89 3.61
C LEU A 200 27.99 3.97 4.70
N MET A 201 27.55 3.61 5.91
CA MET A 201 27.48 4.51 7.07
C MET A 201 28.76 5.33 7.33
N PRO A 202 29.99 4.76 7.26
CA PRO A 202 31.21 5.52 7.50
C PRO A 202 31.48 6.64 6.49
N TRP A 203 30.83 6.62 5.32
CA TRP A 203 31.05 7.61 4.25
C TRP A 203 30.13 8.83 4.34
N GLY A 204 29.15 8.79 5.24
CA GLY A 204 28.22 9.87 5.50
C GLY A 204 26.76 9.49 5.27
N LEU A 205 25.84 10.29 5.84
CA LEU A 205 24.40 10.05 5.83
C LEU A 205 23.80 9.98 4.41
N ASP A 206 24.34 10.74 3.46
CA ASP A 206 23.90 10.74 2.07
C ASP A 206 24.24 9.41 1.36
N TYR A 207 25.41 8.82 1.66
CA TYR A 207 25.77 7.49 1.16
C TYR A 207 24.98 6.38 1.85
N GLU A 208 24.72 6.53 3.14
CA GLU A 208 23.91 5.60 3.92
C GLU A 208 22.48 5.53 3.39
N ALA A 209 21.83 6.69 3.16
CA ALA A 209 20.50 6.78 2.56
C ALA A 209 20.45 6.22 1.12
N ALA A 210 21.50 6.47 0.33
CA ALA A 210 21.65 5.90 -1.01
C ALA A 210 21.80 4.37 -0.95
N GLY A 211 22.60 3.85 0.02
CA GLY A 211 22.74 2.41 0.26
C GLY A 211 21.42 1.74 0.62
N ALA A 212 20.65 2.36 1.50
CA ALA A 212 19.30 1.91 1.81
C ALA A 212 18.41 1.88 0.54
N SER A 213 18.50 2.91 -0.30
CA SER A 213 17.73 3.01 -1.56
C SER A 213 18.06 1.91 -2.56
N LEU A 214 19.32 1.42 -2.59
CA LEU A 214 19.75 0.28 -3.42
C LEU A 214 19.00 -1.02 -3.10
N GLY A 215 18.44 -1.15 -1.91
CA GLY A 215 17.59 -2.28 -1.57
C GLY A 215 16.40 -2.45 -2.53
N ALA A 216 15.80 -1.35 -2.98
CA ALA A 216 14.70 -1.40 -3.95
C ALA A 216 15.18 -1.94 -5.32
N PHE A 217 16.38 -1.55 -5.75
CA PHE A 217 17.00 -2.05 -6.98
C PHE A 217 17.26 -3.57 -6.90
N ALA A 218 17.93 -4.01 -5.85
CA ALA A 218 18.24 -5.43 -5.66
C ALA A 218 16.97 -6.30 -5.59
N GLY A 219 15.94 -5.82 -4.88
CA GLY A 219 14.65 -6.47 -4.83
C GLY A 219 13.99 -6.58 -6.21
N ALA A 220 13.96 -5.51 -6.98
CA ALA A 220 13.36 -5.50 -8.33
C ALA A 220 14.09 -6.48 -9.28
N VAL A 221 15.42 -6.48 -9.27
CA VAL A 221 16.24 -7.37 -10.10
C VAL A 221 15.98 -8.84 -9.73
N THR A 222 16.02 -9.18 -8.45
CA THR A 222 15.80 -10.56 -7.98
C THR A 222 14.37 -11.02 -8.23
N GLY A 223 13.37 -10.16 -8.00
CA GLY A 223 11.98 -10.44 -8.37
C GLY A 223 11.80 -10.70 -9.87
N LEU A 224 12.49 -9.95 -10.72
CA LEU A 224 12.46 -10.15 -12.17
C LEU A 224 13.13 -11.48 -12.58
N ILE A 225 14.27 -11.85 -11.99
CA ILE A 225 14.93 -13.14 -12.21
C ILE A 225 13.98 -14.30 -11.91
N VAL A 226 13.26 -14.24 -10.79
CA VAL A 226 12.25 -15.25 -10.43
C VAL A 226 11.16 -15.33 -11.50
N LEU A 227 10.67 -14.20 -11.99
CA LEU A 227 9.63 -14.20 -13.04
C LEU A 227 10.14 -14.71 -14.38
N ILE A 228 11.38 -14.43 -14.74
CA ILE A 228 12.02 -15.00 -15.95
C ILE A 228 12.08 -16.53 -15.84
N TYR A 229 12.47 -17.07 -14.68
CA TYR A 229 12.44 -18.52 -14.45
C TYR A 229 11.05 -19.11 -14.67
N PHE A 230 10.01 -18.51 -14.11
CA PHE A 230 8.63 -18.98 -14.28
C PHE A 230 8.11 -18.77 -15.71
N HIS A 231 8.56 -17.72 -16.39
CA HIS A 231 8.23 -17.50 -17.79
C HIS A 231 8.82 -18.59 -18.69
N ILE A 232 10.09 -18.95 -18.49
CA ILE A 232 10.74 -20.05 -19.22
C ILE A 232 10.00 -21.38 -18.95
N ARG A 233 9.59 -21.61 -17.71
CA ARG A 233 8.79 -22.79 -17.35
C ARG A 233 7.43 -22.79 -18.05
N LEU A 234 6.73 -21.66 -18.08
CA LEU A 234 5.47 -21.50 -18.81
C LEU A 234 5.65 -21.80 -20.30
N GLU A 235 6.70 -21.27 -20.94
CA GLU A 235 7.00 -21.52 -22.34
C GLU A 235 7.24 -23.01 -22.64
N ARG A 236 7.92 -23.72 -21.73
CA ARG A 236 8.09 -25.19 -21.84
C ARG A 236 6.78 -25.94 -21.69
N ASP A 237 5.93 -25.54 -20.75
CA ASP A 237 4.60 -26.14 -20.58
C ASP A 237 3.75 -25.91 -21.84
N ILE A 238 3.75 -24.70 -22.40
CA ILE A 238 3.04 -24.36 -23.64
C ILE A 238 3.58 -25.20 -24.82
N ALA A 239 4.90 -25.31 -24.97
CA ALA A 239 5.50 -26.11 -26.05
C ALA A 239 5.13 -27.58 -25.94
N ARG A 240 4.99 -28.10 -24.72
CA ARG A 240 4.57 -29.48 -24.46
C ARG A 240 3.09 -29.72 -24.76
N ASP A 241 2.22 -28.79 -24.37
CA ASP A 241 0.76 -28.97 -24.45
C ASP A 241 0.20 -28.58 -25.83
N TYR A 242 0.82 -27.61 -26.53
CA TYR A 242 0.33 -27.04 -27.80
C TYR A 242 1.32 -27.19 -28.98
N GLY A 243 2.52 -27.76 -28.74
CA GLY A 243 3.59 -27.87 -29.73
C GLY A 243 4.41 -26.59 -29.90
N THR A 244 5.49 -26.69 -30.68
CA THR A 244 6.43 -25.58 -30.94
C THR A 244 5.96 -24.65 -32.07
N ASP A 245 5.22 -25.17 -33.04
CA ASP A 245 4.73 -24.43 -34.21
C ASP A 245 3.34 -23.82 -33.97
N LEU A 246 3.29 -22.84 -33.10
CA LEU A 246 2.06 -22.08 -32.83
C LEU A 246 1.74 -21.20 -34.05
N LYS A 247 0.76 -21.62 -34.83
CA LYS A 247 0.25 -20.85 -35.97
C LYS A 247 -0.87 -19.91 -35.54
N PRO A 248 -1.04 -18.77 -36.24
CA PRO A 248 -2.23 -17.96 -36.11
C PRO A 248 -3.50 -18.80 -36.33
N LEU A 249 -4.55 -18.53 -35.55
CA LEU A 249 -5.88 -19.14 -35.80
C LEU A 249 -6.32 -18.77 -37.23
N SER A 250 -6.61 -19.78 -38.05
CA SER A 250 -7.04 -19.60 -39.42
C SER A 250 -8.35 -18.79 -39.47
N GLY A 251 -8.38 -17.66 -40.21
CA GLY A 251 -9.54 -16.80 -40.34
C GLY A 251 -9.69 -15.67 -39.31
N ALA A 252 -8.78 -15.53 -38.36
CA ALA A 252 -8.80 -14.40 -37.44
C ALA A 252 -8.10 -13.18 -38.07
N ASP A 253 -8.82 -12.08 -38.24
CA ASP A 253 -8.24 -10.77 -38.48
C ASP A 253 -7.39 -10.39 -37.27
N TYR A 254 -6.05 -10.55 -37.41
CA TYR A 254 -5.15 -10.21 -36.32
C TYR A 254 -5.14 -8.72 -36.08
N GLU A 255 -5.50 -8.32 -34.86
CA GLU A 255 -5.39 -6.95 -34.42
C GLU A 255 -3.99 -6.41 -34.73
N SER A 256 -3.91 -5.24 -35.36
CA SER A 256 -2.63 -4.57 -35.63
C SER A 256 -1.89 -4.27 -34.32
N ARG A 257 -0.55 -4.09 -34.36
CA ARG A 257 0.22 -3.72 -33.18
C ARG A 257 -0.33 -2.45 -32.53
N CYS A 258 -0.69 -1.45 -33.33
CA CYS A 258 -1.31 -0.21 -32.86
C CYS A 258 -2.67 -0.45 -32.16
N SER A 259 -3.48 -1.38 -32.65
CA SER A 259 -4.76 -1.73 -32.04
C SER A 259 -4.55 -2.34 -30.64
N ILE A 260 -3.59 -3.26 -30.50
CA ILE A 260 -3.24 -3.86 -29.21
C ILE A 260 -2.75 -2.77 -28.24
N ILE A 261 -1.85 -1.89 -28.65
CA ILE A 261 -1.34 -0.79 -27.83
C ILE A 261 -2.49 0.14 -27.42
N ARG A 262 -3.34 0.55 -28.37
CA ARG A 262 -4.53 1.38 -28.06
C ARG A 262 -5.47 0.72 -27.08
N ARG A 263 -5.67 -0.59 -27.18
CA ARG A 263 -6.50 -1.38 -26.27
C ARG A 263 -5.89 -1.45 -24.87
N ILE A 264 -4.56 -1.66 -24.78
CA ILE A 264 -3.84 -1.62 -23.52
C ILE A 264 -4.04 -0.26 -22.84
N PHE A 265 -3.81 0.85 -23.54
CA PHE A 265 -4.00 2.19 -22.96
C PHE A 265 -5.45 2.45 -22.54
N LYS A 266 -6.44 2.01 -23.35
CA LYS A 266 -7.86 2.19 -23.00
C LYS A 266 -8.26 1.46 -21.70
N LEU A 267 -7.69 0.29 -21.45
CA LEU A 267 -7.93 -0.48 -20.22
C LEU A 267 -7.07 0.03 -19.06
N ALA A 268 -5.83 0.46 -19.34
CA ALA A 268 -4.90 0.93 -18.33
C ALA A 268 -5.27 2.31 -17.77
N LEU A 269 -5.73 3.24 -18.59
CA LEU A 269 -5.92 4.64 -18.21
C LEU A 269 -6.83 4.86 -16.99
N PRO A 270 -8.00 4.21 -16.85
CA PRO A 270 -8.83 4.37 -15.65
C PRO A 270 -8.16 3.84 -14.37
N VAL A 271 -7.41 2.73 -14.50
CA VAL A 271 -6.66 2.13 -13.38
C VAL A 271 -5.51 3.02 -12.97
N SER A 272 -4.81 3.61 -13.96
CA SER A 272 -3.70 4.54 -13.73
C SER A 272 -4.13 5.77 -12.98
N ALA A 273 -5.23 6.39 -13.39
CA ALA A 273 -5.75 7.61 -12.77
C ALA A 273 -5.99 7.40 -11.26
N ALA A 274 -6.56 6.26 -10.88
CA ALA A 274 -6.75 5.91 -9.48
C ALA A 274 -5.44 5.65 -8.72
N SER A 275 -4.47 4.99 -9.38
CA SER A 275 -3.20 4.60 -8.74
C SER A 275 -2.22 5.76 -8.55
N ILE A 276 -2.27 6.79 -9.42
CA ILE A 276 -1.37 7.95 -9.38
C ILE A 276 -1.68 8.89 -8.21
N MET A 277 -2.89 8.85 -7.67
CA MET A 277 -3.31 9.77 -6.61
C MET A 277 -2.45 9.67 -5.35
N LEU A 278 -2.17 8.47 -4.88
CA LEU A 278 -1.37 8.27 -3.66
C LEU A 278 0.06 8.80 -3.81
N PRO A 279 0.82 8.49 -4.87
CA PRO A 279 2.12 9.10 -5.14
C PRO A 279 2.08 10.63 -5.24
N VAL A 280 1.03 11.20 -5.86
CA VAL A 280 0.88 12.67 -5.96
C VAL A 280 0.78 13.28 -4.56
N VAL A 281 -0.08 12.75 -3.69
CA VAL A 281 -0.24 13.23 -2.31
C VAL A 281 1.09 13.11 -1.54
N SER A 282 1.82 11.99 -1.70
CA SER A 282 3.12 11.80 -1.05
C SER A 282 4.18 12.79 -1.52
N ASN A 283 4.16 13.17 -2.81
CA ASN A 283 5.05 14.21 -3.33
C ASN A 283 4.66 15.62 -2.85
N LEU A 284 3.37 15.90 -2.69
CA LEU A 284 2.93 17.15 -2.09
C LEU A 284 3.39 17.28 -0.62
N ASP A 285 3.33 16.19 0.14
CA ASP A 285 3.87 16.16 1.50
C ASP A 285 5.38 16.43 1.52
N LEU A 286 6.14 15.80 0.61
CA LEU A 286 7.59 16.02 0.45
C LEU A 286 7.92 17.50 0.19
N MET A 287 7.14 18.15 -0.66
CA MET A 287 7.38 19.55 -1.03
C MET A 287 6.96 20.52 0.07
N ILE A 288 5.82 20.27 0.70
CA ILE A 288 5.19 21.22 1.64
C ILE A 288 5.76 21.07 3.04
N VAL A 289 5.87 19.86 3.59
CA VAL A 289 6.18 19.67 5.02
C VAL A 289 7.56 20.21 5.38
N PRO A 290 8.67 19.88 4.70
CA PRO A 290 9.98 20.44 5.04
C PRO A 290 10.02 21.96 4.87
N GLN A 291 9.43 22.50 3.79
CA GLN A 291 9.34 23.94 3.54
C GLN A 291 8.61 24.68 4.67
N ARG A 292 7.53 24.11 5.19
CA ARG A 292 6.75 24.75 6.25
C ARG A 292 7.41 24.60 7.61
N LEU A 293 8.20 23.54 7.84
CA LEU A 293 9.04 23.42 9.02
C LEU A 293 10.15 24.48 9.05
N GLU A 294 10.79 24.74 7.90
CA GLU A 294 11.76 25.84 7.80
C GLU A 294 11.11 27.20 8.09
N ALA A 295 9.89 27.43 7.58
CA ALA A 295 9.11 28.65 7.88
C ALA A 295 8.73 28.75 9.37
N ALA A 296 8.62 27.62 10.08
CA ALA A 296 8.43 27.57 11.53
C ALA A 296 9.71 27.83 12.34
N GLY A 297 10.89 27.95 11.68
CA GLY A 297 12.17 28.26 12.28
C GLY A 297 13.13 27.08 12.47
N TYR A 298 12.80 25.91 11.95
CA TYR A 298 13.70 24.74 11.97
C TYR A 298 14.77 24.86 10.89
N SER A 299 15.97 24.37 11.16
CA SER A 299 17.02 24.21 10.14
C SER A 299 16.65 23.11 9.13
N ILE A 300 17.31 23.07 7.98
CA ILE A 300 17.08 22.04 6.95
C ILE A 300 17.30 20.64 7.53
N SER A 301 18.37 20.44 8.32
CA SER A 301 18.67 19.15 8.95
C SER A 301 17.58 18.73 9.94
N GLU A 302 17.14 19.63 10.81
CA GLU A 302 16.04 19.36 11.75
C GLU A 302 14.73 19.09 11.03
N ALA A 303 14.41 19.84 9.96
CA ALA A 303 13.22 19.60 9.13
C ALA A 303 13.27 18.23 8.45
N THR A 304 14.46 17.81 7.97
CA THR A 304 14.69 16.48 7.38
C THR A 304 14.48 15.38 8.41
N GLU A 305 15.03 15.55 9.61
CA GLU A 305 14.88 14.60 10.71
C GLU A 305 13.41 14.47 11.14
N LEU A 306 12.71 15.59 11.34
CA LEU A 306 11.30 15.61 11.71
C LEU A 306 10.42 14.98 10.63
N PHE A 307 10.71 15.24 9.34
CA PHE A 307 10.05 14.58 8.22
C PHE A 307 10.28 13.06 8.24
N GLY A 308 11.49 12.63 8.57
CA GLY A 308 11.85 11.23 8.79
C GLY A 308 11.07 10.59 9.94
N TYR A 309 10.91 11.30 11.05
CA TYR A 309 10.12 10.83 12.19
C TYR A 309 8.64 10.61 11.82
N LEU A 310 8.06 11.51 11.04
CA LEU A 310 6.67 11.37 10.60
C LEU A 310 6.51 10.24 9.56
N ASN A 311 7.22 10.32 8.43
CA ASN A 311 6.98 9.43 7.30
C ASN A 311 7.73 8.10 7.40
N GLY A 312 8.86 8.07 8.09
CA GLY A 312 9.71 6.90 8.26
C GLY A 312 9.45 6.08 9.53
N MET A 313 8.85 6.68 10.57
CA MET A 313 8.62 6.00 11.84
C MET A 313 7.14 5.99 12.24
N ALA A 314 6.47 7.15 12.29
CA ALA A 314 5.08 7.24 12.74
C ALA A 314 4.10 6.60 11.75
N VAL A 315 4.16 6.93 10.46
CA VAL A 315 3.27 6.38 9.42
C VAL A 315 3.39 4.85 9.30
N PRO A 316 4.58 4.23 9.30
CA PRO A 316 4.71 2.77 9.33
C PRO A 316 4.07 2.11 10.54
N LEU A 317 4.13 2.72 11.74
CA LEU A 317 3.44 2.20 12.93
C LEU A 317 1.92 2.25 12.78
N VAL A 318 1.37 3.35 12.25
CA VAL A 318 -0.06 3.48 11.94
C VAL A 318 -0.50 2.40 10.95
N ASN A 319 0.28 2.18 9.88
CA ASN A 319 -0.01 1.16 8.87
C ASN A 319 0.06 -0.26 9.45
N LEU A 320 1.00 -0.53 10.36
CA LEU A 320 1.08 -1.82 11.05
C LEU A 320 -0.14 -2.05 11.93
N ALA A 321 -0.55 -1.06 12.71
CA ALA A 321 -1.73 -1.12 13.58
C ALA A 321 -3.04 -1.36 12.79
N THR A 322 -3.12 -0.85 11.56
CA THR A 322 -4.32 -0.95 10.71
C THR A 322 -4.27 -2.09 9.68
N ILE A 323 -3.30 -3.01 9.77
CA ILE A 323 -3.18 -4.14 8.82
C ILE A 323 -4.40 -5.06 8.83
N LEU A 324 -5.03 -5.24 10.01
CA LEU A 324 -6.25 -6.05 10.16
C LEU A 324 -7.45 -5.40 9.49
N THR A 325 -7.63 -4.08 9.63
CA THR A 325 -8.72 -3.34 8.98
C THR A 325 -8.55 -3.29 7.47
N ALA A 326 -7.32 -3.19 6.96
CA ALA A 326 -7.02 -3.31 5.54
C ALA A 326 -7.40 -4.70 4.99
N SER A 327 -7.13 -5.76 5.74
CA SER A 327 -7.52 -7.13 5.36
C SER A 327 -9.03 -7.31 5.39
N MET A 328 -9.71 -6.73 6.40
CA MET A 328 -11.17 -6.70 6.46
C MET A 328 -11.79 -5.95 5.29
N ALA A 329 -11.22 -4.80 4.91
CA ALA A 329 -11.69 -4.02 3.78
C ALA A 329 -11.68 -4.82 2.47
N MET A 330 -10.65 -5.65 2.26
CA MET A 330 -10.60 -6.55 1.10
C MET A 330 -11.64 -7.67 1.15
N SER A 331 -11.92 -8.21 2.35
CA SER A 331 -12.87 -9.32 2.54
C SER A 331 -14.33 -8.88 2.46
N ILE A 332 -14.63 -7.65 2.88
CA ILE A 332 -16.02 -7.14 2.91
C ILE A 332 -16.55 -6.83 1.51
N VAL A 333 -15.69 -6.50 0.55
CA VAL A 333 -16.09 -6.19 -0.83
C VAL A 333 -16.90 -7.32 -1.47
N PRO A 334 -16.41 -8.56 -1.57
CA PRO A 334 -17.19 -9.65 -2.15
C PRO A 334 -18.42 -10.01 -1.32
N ALA A 335 -18.35 -9.95 0.03
CA ALA A 335 -19.45 -10.29 0.91
C ALA A 335 -20.65 -9.34 0.73
N ILE A 336 -20.41 -8.02 0.67
CA ILE A 336 -21.46 -7.03 0.41
C ILE A 336 -21.97 -7.14 -1.03
N SER A 337 -21.08 -7.38 -2.00
CA SER A 337 -21.47 -7.53 -3.40
C SER A 337 -22.44 -8.71 -3.60
N GLU A 338 -22.15 -9.85 -2.98
CA GLU A 338 -23.02 -11.04 -2.97
C GLU A 338 -24.39 -10.71 -2.36
N SER A 339 -24.42 -10.16 -1.15
CA SER A 339 -25.66 -9.83 -0.45
C SER A 339 -26.52 -8.82 -1.22
N ARG A 340 -25.86 -7.86 -1.89
CA ARG A 340 -26.53 -6.88 -2.76
C ARG A 340 -27.19 -7.54 -3.98
N VAL A 341 -26.47 -8.45 -4.65
CA VAL A 341 -27.02 -9.17 -5.82
C VAL A 341 -28.22 -10.04 -5.43
N LEU A 342 -28.19 -10.63 -4.23
CA LEU A 342 -29.31 -11.41 -3.67
C LEU A 342 -30.50 -10.53 -3.21
N GLY A 343 -30.36 -9.21 -3.20
CA GLY A 343 -31.40 -8.27 -2.76
C GLY A 343 -31.59 -8.24 -1.23
N ASP A 344 -30.69 -8.85 -0.46
CA ASP A 344 -30.78 -8.92 1.01
C ASP A 344 -30.18 -7.66 1.67
N SER A 345 -31.00 -6.60 1.72
CA SER A 345 -30.62 -5.32 2.32
C SER A 345 -30.32 -5.44 3.84
N THR A 346 -31.00 -6.36 4.55
CA THR A 346 -30.76 -6.60 5.97
C THR A 346 -29.38 -7.20 6.20
N ARG A 347 -28.98 -8.16 5.36
CA ARG A 347 -27.63 -8.74 5.42
C ARG A 347 -26.55 -7.72 5.10
N VAL A 348 -26.76 -6.87 4.09
CA VAL A 348 -25.85 -5.75 3.76
C VAL A 348 -25.68 -4.81 4.95
N TYR A 349 -26.79 -4.41 5.60
CA TYR A 349 -26.77 -3.54 6.79
C TYR A 349 -25.98 -4.19 7.94
N ASN A 350 -26.28 -5.46 8.26
CA ASN A 350 -25.64 -6.19 9.35
C ASN A 350 -24.14 -6.43 9.11
N GLN A 351 -23.73 -6.73 7.87
CA GLN A 351 -22.33 -6.85 7.48
C GLN A 351 -21.60 -5.51 7.63
N THR A 352 -22.23 -4.40 7.21
CA THR A 352 -21.69 -3.05 7.39
C THR A 352 -21.50 -2.72 8.87
N ALA A 353 -22.54 -2.91 9.69
CA ALA A 353 -22.50 -2.65 11.13
C ALA A 353 -21.43 -3.49 11.84
N ALA A 354 -21.35 -4.79 11.54
CA ALA A 354 -20.34 -5.66 12.10
C ALA A 354 -18.92 -5.23 11.74
N SER A 355 -18.69 -4.83 10.47
CA SER A 355 -17.37 -4.41 10.01
C SER A 355 -16.90 -3.12 10.69
N VAL A 356 -17.79 -2.14 10.85
CA VAL A 356 -17.46 -0.89 11.56
C VAL A 356 -17.20 -1.17 13.04
N ARG A 357 -18.00 -2.04 13.69
CA ARG A 357 -17.77 -2.44 15.09
C ARG A 357 -16.41 -3.12 15.28
N ILE A 358 -16.08 -4.09 14.43
CA ILE A 358 -14.79 -4.80 14.50
C ILE A 358 -13.63 -3.83 14.24
N SER A 359 -13.76 -2.92 13.27
CA SER A 359 -12.76 -1.89 13.02
C SER A 359 -12.50 -1.04 14.27
N ASN A 360 -13.55 -0.54 14.90
CA ASN A 360 -13.45 0.22 16.15
C ASN A 360 -12.83 -0.62 17.27
N PHE A 361 -13.29 -1.87 17.45
CA PHE A 361 -12.77 -2.77 18.48
C PHE A 361 -11.26 -3.00 18.36
N VAL A 362 -10.72 -3.06 17.15
CA VAL A 362 -9.28 -3.25 16.90
C VAL A 362 -8.50 -1.93 16.96
N CYS A 363 -9.04 -0.85 16.38
CA CYS A 363 -8.30 0.41 16.25
C CYS A 363 -8.20 1.20 17.55
N PHE A 364 -9.22 1.17 18.42
CA PHE A 364 -9.17 1.93 19.68
C PHE A 364 -8.07 1.46 20.65
N PRO A 365 -7.90 0.17 20.95
CA PRO A 365 -6.79 -0.27 21.80
C PRO A 365 -5.43 -0.01 21.15
N ALA A 366 -5.30 -0.19 19.82
CA ALA A 366 -4.07 0.13 19.10
C ALA A 366 -3.74 1.63 19.18
N PHE A 367 -4.74 2.49 19.04
CA PHE A 367 -4.60 3.93 19.27
C PHE A 367 -4.10 4.23 20.69
N VAL A 368 -4.74 3.66 21.71
CA VAL A 368 -4.34 3.89 23.11
C VAL A 368 -2.89 3.48 23.37
N ILE A 369 -2.49 2.30 22.89
CA ILE A 369 -1.12 1.80 23.04
C ILE A 369 -0.13 2.79 22.41
N VAL A 370 -0.33 3.12 21.14
CA VAL A 370 0.61 3.97 20.38
C VAL A 370 0.61 5.40 20.91
N PHE A 371 -0.54 5.92 21.34
CA PHE A 371 -0.67 7.27 21.89
C PHE A 371 0.00 7.39 23.26
N MET A 372 -0.31 6.49 24.20
CA MET A 372 0.20 6.54 25.57
C MET A 372 1.67 6.16 25.68
N LEU A 373 2.12 5.24 24.84
CA LEU A 373 3.48 4.72 24.86
C LEU A 373 4.32 5.23 23.66
N ALA A 374 3.96 6.38 23.07
CA ALA A 374 4.60 6.91 21.87
C ALA A 374 6.12 7.05 22.03
N THR A 375 6.58 7.74 23.06
CA THR A 375 8.00 7.92 23.34
C THR A 375 8.72 6.63 23.73
N PRO A 376 8.20 5.79 24.67
CA PRO A 376 8.74 4.47 24.94
C PRO A 376 8.86 3.58 23.69
N ILE A 377 7.81 3.52 22.87
CA ILE A 377 7.80 2.75 21.63
C ILE A 377 8.86 3.27 20.66
N SER A 378 8.93 4.59 20.45
CA SER A 378 9.90 5.21 19.55
C SER A 378 11.34 4.96 20.01
N SER A 379 11.60 5.04 21.31
CA SER A 379 12.89 4.74 21.90
C SER A 379 13.25 3.25 21.74
N LEU A 380 12.34 2.33 22.07
CA LEU A 380 12.60 0.90 22.04
C LEU A 380 12.70 0.34 20.62
N ILE A 381 11.79 0.76 19.73
CA ILE A 381 11.71 0.21 18.38
C ILE A 381 12.73 0.88 17.48
N TYR A 382 12.80 2.21 17.47
CA TYR A 382 13.60 2.98 16.52
C TYR A 382 14.89 3.57 17.10
N ASN A 383 15.10 3.49 18.43
CA ASN A 383 16.16 4.21 19.13
C ASN A 383 16.13 5.73 18.88
N ALA A 384 14.94 6.27 18.70
CA ALA A 384 14.68 7.67 18.35
C ALA A 384 13.56 8.26 19.24
N PRO A 385 13.85 8.64 20.52
CA PRO A 385 12.83 9.20 21.42
C PRO A 385 12.23 10.51 20.89
N GLY A 386 12.98 11.27 20.07
CA GLY A 386 12.50 12.50 19.41
C GLY A 386 11.32 12.28 18.45
N ALA A 387 11.10 11.06 17.97
CA ALA A 387 9.94 10.72 17.14
C ALA A 387 8.63 10.62 17.97
N GLY A 388 8.72 10.57 19.32
CA GLY A 388 7.57 10.41 20.21
C GLY A 388 6.40 11.35 19.92
N PRO A 389 6.60 12.67 19.83
CA PRO A 389 5.51 13.62 19.53
C PRO A 389 4.83 13.37 18.19
N ALA A 390 5.58 13.08 17.13
CA ALA A 390 5.03 12.73 15.81
C ALA A 390 4.23 11.42 15.86
N VAL A 391 4.73 10.40 16.55
CA VAL A 391 4.06 9.11 16.75
C VAL A 391 2.78 9.27 17.56
N MET A 392 2.81 10.07 18.63
CA MET A 392 1.66 10.33 19.49
C MET A 392 0.49 10.92 18.72
N ILE A 393 0.72 11.99 17.96
CA ILE A 393 -0.34 12.61 17.17
C ILE A 393 -0.79 11.72 16.01
N SER A 394 0.16 11.05 15.33
CA SER A 394 -0.18 10.10 14.25
C SER A 394 -1.00 8.91 14.74
N ALA A 395 -0.97 8.55 16.02
CA ALA A 395 -1.80 7.49 16.57
C ALA A 395 -3.30 7.74 16.35
N VAL A 396 -3.75 9.01 16.33
CA VAL A 396 -5.15 9.37 16.02
C VAL A 396 -5.55 8.84 14.65
N SER A 397 -4.61 8.82 13.70
CA SER A 397 -4.85 8.28 12.36
C SER A 397 -5.17 6.80 12.35
N ILE A 398 -4.85 6.02 13.39
CA ILE A 398 -5.17 4.58 13.46
C ILE A 398 -6.68 4.36 13.41
N ILE A 399 -7.44 5.13 14.19
CA ILE A 399 -8.91 5.04 14.21
C ILE A 399 -9.49 5.50 12.88
N LEU A 400 -9.02 6.65 12.39
CA LEU A 400 -9.56 7.30 11.19
C LEU A 400 -9.22 6.50 9.92
N LEU A 401 -7.98 5.97 9.82
CA LEU A 401 -7.56 5.13 8.71
C LEU A 401 -8.30 3.79 8.71
N GLY A 402 -8.47 3.15 9.88
CA GLY A 402 -9.24 1.92 9.99
C GLY A 402 -10.68 2.10 9.50
N LEU A 403 -11.32 3.19 9.91
CA LEU A 403 -12.66 3.55 9.47
C LEU A 403 -12.72 3.87 7.97
N HIS A 404 -11.73 4.61 7.45
CA HIS A 404 -11.59 4.92 6.02
C HIS A 404 -11.45 3.64 5.18
N GLN A 405 -10.58 2.71 5.59
CA GLN A 405 -10.34 1.45 4.86
C GLN A 405 -11.62 0.61 4.78
N VAL A 406 -12.31 0.41 5.90
CA VAL A 406 -13.54 -0.39 5.96
C VAL A 406 -14.68 0.29 5.19
N SER A 407 -14.89 1.60 5.36
CA SER A 407 -15.92 2.33 4.62
C SER A 407 -15.67 2.34 3.10
N THR A 408 -14.41 2.40 2.68
CA THR A 408 -14.01 2.25 1.28
C THR A 408 -14.38 0.87 0.73
N GLY A 409 -14.07 -0.21 1.48
CA GLY A 409 -14.45 -1.58 1.11
C GLY A 409 -15.97 -1.75 0.99
N ILE A 410 -16.74 -1.18 1.91
CA ILE A 410 -18.21 -1.20 1.88
C ILE A 410 -18.74 -0.52 0.61
N LEU A 411 -18.29 0.69 0.27
CA LEU A 411 -18.72 1.41 -0.91
C LEU A 411 -18.33 0.69 -2.21
N GLN A 412 -17.15 0.07 -2.26
CA GLN A 412 -16.73 -0.77 -3.37
C GLN A 412 -17.64 -1.99 -3.53
N GLY A 413 -17.97 -2.67 -2.44
CA GLY A 413 -18.91 -3.80 -2.41
C GLY A 413 -20.33 -3.40 -2.82
N LEU A 414 -20.76 -2.19 -2.49
CA LEU A 414 -22.02 -1.59 -2.99
C LEU A 414 -21.96 -1.19 -4.47
N GLY A 415 -20.83 -1.42 -5.17
CA GLY A 415 -20.68 -1.12 -6.59
C GLY A 415 -20.45 0.35 -6.92
N HIS A 416 -19.97 1.13 -5.95
CA HIS A 416 -19.65 2.55 -6.11
C HIS A 416 -18.16 2.85 -5.85
N PRO A 417 -17.20 2.23 -6.55
CA PRO A 417 -15.76 2.40 -6.29
C PRO A 417 -15.24 3.80 -6.60
N THR A 418 -15.94 4.58 -7.42
CA THR A 418 -15.57 5.96 -7.76
C THR A 418 -15.78 6.94 -6.60
N ILE A 419 -16.72 6.66 -5.70
CA ILE A 419 -17.04 7.55 -4.58
C ILE A 419 -15.85 7.66 -3.61
N PRO A 420 -15.28 6.57 -3.07
CA PRO A 420 -14.10 6.68 -2.21
C PRO A 420 -12.91 7.35 -2.89
N MET A 421 -12.74 7.15 -4.19
CA MET A 421 -11.68 7.80 -4.97
C MET A 421 -11.86 9.34 -4.99
N VAL A 422 -13.06 9.84 -5.25
CA VAL A 422 -13.34 11.28 -5.23
C VAL A 422 -13.22 11.84 -3.82
N ASN A 423 -13.72 11.10 -2.81
CA ASN A 423 -13.63 11.52 -1.41
C ASN A 423 -12.17 11.62 -0.94
N MET A 424 -11.29 10.72 -1.40
CA MET A 424 -9.85 10.78 -1.13
C MET A 424 -9.20 12.02 -1.77
N LEU A 425 -9.66 12.47 -2.96
CA LEU A 425 -9.19 13.71 -3.57
C LEU A 425 -9.55 14.93 -2.73
N LEU A 426 -10.79 14.99 -2.25
CA LEU A 426 -11.23 16.09 -1.37
C LEU A 426 -10.47 16.10 -0.04
N ALA A 427 -10.23 14.91 0.51
CA ALA A 427 -9.44 14.74 1.72
C ALA A 427 -7.98 15.17 1.52
N ALA A 428 -7.36 14.82 0.39
CA ALA A 428 -6.01 15.26 0.03
C ALA A 428 -5.92 16.79 -0.10
N ALA A 429 -6.93 17.45 -0.66
CA ALA A 429 -6.98 18.91 -0.73
C ALA A 429 -7.04 19.53 0.69
N ALA A 430 -7.86 18.96 1.57
CA ALA A 430 -7.92 19.39 2.98
C ALA A 430 -6.57 19.17 3.68
N LYS A 431 -5.90 18.03 3.45
CA LYS A 431 -4.57 17.74 3.98
C LYS A 431 -3.54 18.77 3.54
N VAL A 432 -3.50 19.11 2.25
CA VAL A 432 -2.57 20.12 1.70
C VAL A 432 -2.81 21.47 2.38
N PHE A 433 -4.06 21.90 2.51
CA PHE A 433 -4.41 23.13 3.18
C PHE A 433 -3.97 23.14 4.65
N LEU A 434 -4.23 22.06 5.39
CA LEU A 434 -3.84 21.93 6.79
C LEU A 434 -2.33 21.84 6.96
N ASN A 435 -1.62 21.08 6.12
CA ASN A 435 -0.17 21.01 6.12
C ASN A 435 0.45 22.40 5.93
N TRP A 436 -0.09 23.18 4.99
CA TRP A 436 0.43 24.52 4.71
C TRP A 436 0.34 25.45 5.92
N HIS A 437 -0.75 25.39 6.68
CA HIS A 437 -0.99 26.28 7.81
C HIS A 437 -0.46 25.74 9.13
N LEU A 438 -0.76 24.46 9.48
CA LEU A 438 -0.45 23.91 10.79
C LEU A 438 1.04 23.62 10.96
N THR A 439 1.72 23.15 9.91
CA THR A 439 3.15 22.80 9.99
C THR A 439 4.03 24.05 10.15
N ALA A 440 3.56 25.22 9.70
CA ALA A 440 4.29 26.49 9.84
C ALA A 440 4.19 27.12 11.23
N ILE A 441 3.35 26.57 12.11
CA ILE A 441 3.18 27.09 13.46
C ILE A 441 4.34 26.57 14.34
N PRO A 442 5.21 27.44 14.90
CA PRO A 442 6.44 27.02 15.58
C PRO A 442 6.25 25.99 16.70
N TRP A 443 5.16 26.11 17.49
CA TRP A 443 4.89 25.18 18.59
C TRP A 443 4.25 23.87 18.14
N LEU A 444 3.67 23.79 16.93
CA LEU A 444 3.12 22.57 16.33
C LEU A 444 4.18 21.83 15.50
N GLY A 445 4.86 22.55 14.60
CA GLY A 445 5.84 21.96 13.71
C GLY A 445 5.38 20.67 13.04
N ILE A 446 6.12 19.58 13.23
CA ILE A 446 5.80 18.26 12.65
C ILE A 446 4.48 17.65 13.18
N MET A 447 4.06 18.02 14.37
CA MET A 447 2.73 17.61 14.91
C MET A 447 1.61 18.19 14.06
N GLY A 448 1.79 19.39 13.47
CA GLY A 448 0.86 19.98 12.52
C GLY A 448 0.67 19.13 11.27
N ALA A 449 1.76 18.58 10.72
CA ALA A 449 1.70 17.65 9.60
C ALA A 449 1.05 16.29 9.97
N ALA A 450 1.28 15.82 11.19
CA ALA A 450 0.61 14.62 11.72
C ALA A 450 -0.91 14.83 11.85
N TRP A 451 -1.35 15.99 12.36
CA TRP A 451 -2.77 16.37 12.40
C TRP A 451 -3.40 16.51 11.00
N ALA A 452 -2.67 17.07 10.03
CA ALA A 452 -3.13 17.16 8.65
C ALA A 452 -3.33 15.76 8.04
N THR A 453 -2.43 14.81 8.34
CA THR A 453 -2.57 13.41 7.90
C THR A 453 -3.75 12.73 8.59
N ALA A 454 -3.99 12.97 9.88
CA ALA A 454 -5.16 12.44 10.56
C ALA A 454 -6.46 13.02 9.97
N ALA A 455 -6.49 14.33 9.67
CA ALA A 455 -7.64 14.99 9.06
C ALA A 455 -7.94 14.44 7.65
N ASP A 456 -6.93 14.16 6.83
CA ASP A 456 -7.07 13.48 5.52
C ASP A 456 -7.89 12.20 5.66
N MET A 457 -7.45 11.28 6.52
CA MET A 457 -8.14 10.01 6.75
C MET A 457 -9.53 10.21 7.35
N GLY A 458 -9.67 11.20 8.25
CA GLY A 458 -10.96 11.54 8.89
C GLY A 458 -11.98 12.09 7.91
N VAL A 459 -11.60 13.06 7.08
CA VAL A 459 -12.48 13.64 6.05
C VAL A 459 -12.94 12.57 5.07
N ALA A 460 -12.01 11.76 4.55
CA ALA A 460 -12.35 10.66 3.65
C ALA A 460 -13.33 9.67 4.29
N ALA A 461 -13.07 9.26 5.55
CA ALA A 461 -13.93 8.35 6.29
C ALA A 461 -15.35 8.92 6.53
N LEU A 462 -15.44 10.18 6.95
CA LEU A 462 -16.72 10.84 7.22
C LEU A 462 -17.58 10.98 5.96
N ILE A 463 -16.97 11.39 4.84
CA ILE A 463 -17.69 11.48 3.57
C ILE A 463 -18.11 10.08 3.09
N ASN A 464 -17.26 9.06 3.21
CA ASN A 464 -17.63 7.68 2.91
C ASN A 464 -18.83 7.22 3.75
N LEU A 465 -18.84 7.49 5.06
CA LEU A 465 -19.96 7.15 5.96
C LEU A 465 -21.24 7.88 5.60
N TYR A 466 -21.15 9.13 5.17
CA TYR A 466 -22.30 9.86 4.65
C TYR A 466 -22.93 9.16 3.43
N PHE A 467 -22.13 8.72 2.48
CA PHE A 467 -22.64 7.97 1.32
C PHE A 467 -23.19 6.58 1.71
N ILE A 468 -22.55 5.89 2.66
CA ILE A 468 -23.07 4.61 3.19
C ILE A 468 -24.44 4.85 3.82
N TYR A 469 -24.59 5.91 4.64
CA TYR A 469 -25.89 6.29 5.18
C TYR A 469 -26.92 6.55 4.06
N ARG A 470 -26.51 7.25 3.01
CA ARG A 470 -27.40 7.61 1.88
C ARG A 470 -27.89 6.39 1.10
N PHE A 471 -27.06 5.34 0.97
CA PHE A 471 -27.39 4.15 0.17
C PHE A 471 -28.12 3.06 0.95
N ILE A 472 -27.76 2.82 2.19
CA ILE A 472 -28.28 1.70 2.98
C ILE A 472 -28.87 2.11 4.32
N GLY A 473 -28.93 3.42 4.64
CA GLY A 473 -29.51 3.94 5.88
C GLY A 473 -28.67 3.64 7.13
N TYR A 474 -27.43 3.13 6.98
CA TYR A 474 -26.59 2.81 8.15
C TYR A 474 -26.19 4.06 8.91
N ARG A 475 -26.42 4.03 10.22
CA ARG A 475 -25.95 5.05 11.17
C ARG A 475 -24.98 4.42 12.16
N ILE A 476 -23.95 5.19 12.53
CA ILE A 476 -23.02 4.76 13.58
C ILE A 476 -23.82 4.48 14.85
N GLU A 477 -23.64 3.31 15.42
CA GLU A 477 -24.26 2.89 16.68
C GLU A 477 -23.59 3.62 17.84
N PHE A 478 -24.12 4.78 18.19
CA PHE A 478 -23.52 5.69 19.18
C PHE A 478 -23.26 5.00 20.52
N LEU A 479 -24.17 4.14 20.98
CA LEU A 479 -24.01 3.40 22.24
C LEU A 479 -22.82 2.45 22.21
N GLN A 480 -22.63 1.73 21.09
CA GLN A 480 -21.48 0.82 20.90
C GLN A 480 -20.17 1.60 20.83
N LEU A 481 -20.18 2.72 20.13
CA LEU A 481 -19.02 3.60 20.06
C LEU A 481 -18.65 4.14 21.45
N LEU A 482 -19.64 4.60 22.22
CA LEU A 482 -19.44 5.10 23.58
C LEU A 482 -18.85 4.01 24.50
N LYS A 483 -19.38 2.78 24.44
CA LYS A 483 -18.82 1.64 25.19
C LYS A 483 -17.35 1.39 24.82
N THR A 484 -17.02 1.44 23.54
CA THR A 484 -15.65 1.27 23.05
C THR A 484 -14.72 2.39 23.54
N ILE A 485 -15.20 3.65 23.52
CA ILE A 485 -14.46 4.82 24.06
C ILE A 485 -14.25 4.68 25.57
N CYS A 486 -15.28 4.29 26.32
CA CYS A 486 -15.15 4.08 27.77
C CYS A 486 -14.13 2.96 28.09
N ALA A 487 -14.20 1.83 27.38
CA ALA A 487 -13.23 0.73 27.54
C ALA A 487 -11.80 1.17 27.18
N ALA A 488 -11.63 1.97 26.12
CA ALA A 488 -10.36 2.55 25.73
C ALA A 488 -9.83 3.54 26.78
N GLY A 489 -10.70 4.34 27.41
CA GLY A 489 -10.34 5.24 28.50
C GLY A 489 -9.85 4.50 29.75
N ILE A 490 -10.54 3.41 30.14
CA ILE A 490 -10.12 2.52 31.22
C ILE A 490 -8.77 1.88 30.89
N MET A 491 -8.60 1.42 29.68
CA MET A 491 -7.33 0.88 29.17
C MET A 491 -6.22 1.93 29.27
N ALA A 492 -6.45 3.17 28.83
CA ALA A 492 -5.47 4.24 28.84
C ALA A 492 -4.97 4.54 30.28
N ALA A 493 -5.90 4.66 31.24
CA ALA A 493 -5.56 4.84 32.63
C ALA A 493 -4.74 3.66 33.18
N SER A 494 -5.13 2.42 32.83
CA SER A 494 -4.45 1.21 33.25
C SER A 494 -3.03 1.08 32.66
N VAL A 495 -2.87 1.37 31.37
CA VAL A 495 -1.56 1.40 30.68
C VAL A 495 -0.63 2.42 31.31
N TYR A 496 -1.14 3.62 31.57
CA TYR A 496 -0.36 4.69 32.23
C TYR A 496 0.08 4.29 33.64
N ALA A 497 -0.85 3.80 34.46
CA ALA A 497 -0.56 3.40 35.83
C ALA A 497 0.42 2.22 35.89
N PHE A 498 0.22 1.20 35.05
CA PHE A 498 1.12 0.05 34.99
C PHE A 498 2.51 0.43 34.51
N TYR A 499 2.62 1.24 33.45
CA TYR A 499 3.89 1.69 32.92
C TYR A 499 4.68 2.51 33.95
N THR A 500 4.05 3.50 34.60
CA THR A 500 4.71 4.32 35.60
C THR A 500 5.12 3.53 36.83
N TRP A 501 4.27 2.60 37.29
CA TRP A 501 4.57 1.72 38.42
C TRP A 501 5.77 0.79 38.10
N THR A 502 5.77 0.11 36.97
CA THR A 502 6.86 -0.81 36.58
C THR A 502 8.16 -0.10 36.30
N MET A 503 8.11 1.11 35.71
CA MET A 503 9.30 1.95 35.52
C MET A 503 9.93 2.43 36.83
N ALA A 504 9.10 2.74 37.83
CA ALA A 504 9.61 3.14 39.16
C ALA A 504 10.33 1.97 39.89
N TRP A 505 9.87 0.72 39.68
CA TRP A 505 10.43 -0.44 40.36
C TRP A 505 11.56 -1.14 39.59
N TRP A 506 11.40 -1.33 38.29
CA TRP A 506 12.33 -2.17 37.51
C TRP A 506 13.29 -1.35 36.65
N GLN A 507 12.96 -0.11 36.34
CA GLN A 507 13.75 0.79 35.47
C GLN A 507 14.14 0.16 34.10
N ILE A 508 13.43 -0.88 33.65
CA ILE A 508 13.66 -1.57 32.39
C ILE A 508 12.53 -1.20 31.41
N ALA A 509 12.82 -0.23 30.54
CA ALA A 509 11.84 0.33 29.60
C ALA A 509 11.16 -0.74 28.73
N ALA A 510 11.89 -1.77 28.27
CA ALA A 510 11.33 -2.83 27.44
C ALA A 510 10.26 -3.64 28.19
N ILE A 511 10.56 -4.10 29.41
CA ILE A 511 9.63 -4.90 30.22
C ILE A 511 8.40 -4.06 30.58
N SER A 512 8.61 -2.80 31.00
CA SER A 512 7.52 -1.89 31.35
C SER A 512 6.60 -1.61 30.16
N THR A 513 7.17 -1.39 28.96
CA THR A 513 6.39 -1.10 27.75
C THR A 513 5.61 -2.33 27.28
N PHE A 514 6.25 -3.50 27.10
CA PHE A 514 5.57 -4.71 26.70
C PHE A 514 4.56 -5.19 27.74
N GLY A 515 4.93 -5.10 29.03
CA GLY A 515 4.00 -5.41 30.14
C GLY A 515 2.75 -4.54 30.11
N ALA A 516 2.91 -3.22 29.91
CA ALA A 516 1.80 -2.29 29.80
C ALA A 516 0.89 -2.57 28.59
N VAL A 517 1.47 -2.99 27.46
CA VAL A 517 0.70 -3.42 26.28
C VAL A 517 -0.17 -4.64 26.58
N PHE A 518 0.43 -5.72 27.10
CA PHE A 518 -0.31 -6.95 27.42
C PHE A 518 -1.37 -6.74 28.51
N PHE A 519 -1.01 -6.02 29.57
CA PHE A 519 -1.92 -5.69 30.66
C PHE A 519 -3.09 -4.82 30.16
N GLY A 520 -2.80 -3.79 29.38
CA GLY A 520 -3.80 -2.91 28.80
C GLY A 520 -4.76 -3.65 27.87
N CYS A 521 -4.26 -4.54 27.00
CA CYS A 521 -5.11 -5.35 26.13
C CYS A 521 -6.05 -6.26 26.95
N GLY A 522 -5.56 -6.87 28.02
CA GLY A 522 -6.37 -7.69 28.94
C GLY A 522 -7.49 -6.87 29.59
N ILE A 523 -7.18 -5.69 30.10
CA ILE A 523 -8.16 -4.77 30.69
C ILE A 523 -9.19 -4.31 29.66
N TYR A 524 -8.76 -3.97 28.43
CA TYR A 524 -9.69 -3.56 27.36
C TYR A 524 -10.70 -4.65 27.03
N VAL A 525 -10.24 -5.89 26.82
CA VAL A 525 -11.12 -7.03 26.53
C VAL A 525 -12.08 -7.26 27.70
N THR A 526 -11.60 -7.24 28.93
CA THR A 526 -12.44 -7.40 30.14
C THR A 526 -13.49 -6.29 30.25
N ALA A 527 -13.08 -5.03 30.03
CA ALA A 527 -14.00 -3.89 30.03
C ALA A 527 -15.07 -4.02 28.94
N MET A 528 -14.71 -4.46 27.75
CA MET A 528 -15.66 -4.69 26.65
C MET A 528 -16.65 -5.82 26.95
N ILE A 529 -16.23 -6.87 27.67
CA ILE A 529 -17.12 -7.96 28.12
C ILE A 529 -18.10 -7.45 29.17
N LEU A 530 -17.64 -6.64 30.12
CA LEU A 530 -18.47 -6.07 31.20
C LEU A 530 -19.47 -5.02 30.70
N LEU A 531 -19.11 -4.27 29.65
CA LEU A 531 -19.97 -3.24 29.05
C LEU A 531 -20.94 -3.81 28.00
N ARG A 532 -20.88 -5.11 27.74
CA ARG A 532 -21.75 -5.77 26.75
C ARG A 532 -23.19 -5.78 27.22
#